data_a24e8e1114c22f0cd907eaba33323a27
#
_entry.id   a24e8e1114c22f0cd907eaba33323a27
#
_cell.length_a   1.000
_cell.length_b   1.000
_cell.length_c   1.000
_cell.angle_alpha   90.00
_cell.angle_beta   90.00
_cell.angle_gamma   90.00
#
_symmetry.space_group_name_H-M   'P 1'
#
loop_
_entity.id
_entity.type
_entity.pdbx_description
1 polymer ?
#
loop_
_entity_poly.entity_id
_entity_poly.type
_entity_poly.pdbx_seq_one_letter_code
_entity_poly.pdbx_strand_id
1 'polypeptide(L)'
;MADGLLNIQSPLGEFNRAQLLPKPITGQIPLIVTGGSGQSKQWIADYSDGWLSYPEATSHPEGALRLAEKIASWRALIPEHDFRPHMTNEWIDLVDDPDFPRTPLRGGFTLRTGRNGLIQLLEEWQAAGVNHAAIGIQYSERPALEVLQEMAEEVLPHFPSHQGMQSRLVDW
;
A
#
# COMPACT_ATOMS: atom_id res chain seq x y z
N MET A 1 5.01 22.60 -6.62
CA MET A 1 6.07 22.55 -7.67
C MET A 1 6.33 23.95 -8.18
N ALA A 2 7.59 24.26 -8.53
CA ALA A 2 7.92 25.57 -9.09
C ALA A 2 7.29 25.78 -10.47
N ASP A 3 6.76 26.98 -10.73
CA ASP A 3 6.06 27.32 -11.98
C ASP A 3 6.98 27.73 -13.14
N GLY A 4 8.28 27.70 -12.95
CA GLY A 4 9.27 28.11 -13.94
C GLY A 4 10.24 27.01 -14.34
N LEU A 5 11.12 27.34 -15.28
CA LEU A 5 12.27 26.50 -15.62
C LEU A 5 13.27 26.52 -14.45
N LEU A 6 13.67 25.33 -14.01
CA LEU A 6 14.59 25.14 -12.89
C LEU A 6 16.02 24.89 -13.37
N ASN A 7 16.97 25.46 -12.66
CA ASN A 7 18.36 25.08 -12.71
C ASN A 7 18.71 24.39 -11.41
N ILE A 8 19.10 23.12 -11.48
CA ILE A 8 19.41 22.30 -10.31
C ILE A 8 20.83 21.78 -10.47
N GLN A 9 21.66 22.02 -9.45
CA GLN A 9 22.98 21.41 -9.33
C GLN A 9 23.03 20.54 -8.08
N SER A 10 23.53 19.31 -8.22
CA SER A 10 23.72 18.38 -7.12
C SER A 10 24.94 17.49 -7.38
N PRO A 11 25.44 16.76 -6.37
CA PRO A 11 26.49 15.76 -6.58
C PRO A 11 26.11 14.64 -7.56
N LEU A 12 24.81 14.47 -7.86
CA LEU A 12 24.28 13.46 -8.77
C LEU A 12 24.15 13.95 -10.22
N GLY A 13 24.34 15.25 -10.46
CA GLY A 13 24.23 15.85 -11.79
C GLY A 13 23.59 17.24 -11.78
N GLU A 14 23.45 17.81 -12.96
CA GLU A 14 22.80 19.10 -13.14
C GLU A 14 21.67 19.06 -14.15
N PHE A 15 20.66 19.88 -13.92
CA PHE A 15 19.59 20.17 -14.86
C PHE A 15 19.56 21.66 -15.16
N ASN A 16 19.68 22.03 -16.42
CA ASN A 16 19.61 23.40 -16.86
C ASN A 16 18.29 23.67 -17.57
N ARG A 17 17.50 24.64 -17.09
CA ARG A 17 16.20 25.02 -17.65
C ARG A 17 15.23 23.85 -17.77
N ALA A 18 15.19 22.97 -16.77
CA ALA A 18 14.33 21.81 -16.72
C ALA A 18 12.94 22.17 -16.15
N GLN A 19 11.91 21.49 -16.64
CA GLN A 19 10.55 21.60 -16.13
C GLN A 19 9.88 20.23 -16.16
N LEU A 20 9.17 19.90 -15.08
CA LEU A 20 8.31 18.69 -15.06
C LEU A 20 6.95 19.04 -15.65
N LEU A 21 6.52 18.28 -16.65
CA LEU A 21 5.23 18.41 -17.32
C LEU A 21 4.56 17.02 -17.47
N PRO A 22 3.22 16.95 -17.42
CA PRO A 22 2.30 18.02 -17.07
C PRO A 22 2.41 18.43 -15.60
N LYS A 23 1.99 19.64 -15.27
CA LYS A 23 1.88 20.07 -13.87
C LYS A 23 0.67 19.39 -13.22
N PRO A 24 0.77 18.94 -11.96
CA PRO A 24 -0.39 18.42 -11.25
C PRO A 24 -1.39 19.55 -10.99
N ILE A 25 -2.68 19.25 -11.16
CA ILE A 25 -3.78 20.23 -10.94
C ILE A 25 -3.76 20.72 -9.50
N THR A 26 -3.46 19.86 -8.54
CA THR A 26 -3.39 20.18 -7.11
C THR A 26 -2.12 20.92 -6.69
N GLY A 27 -1.19 21.17 -7.61
CA GLY A 27 0.11 21.79 -7.32
C GLY A 27 1.13 20.84 -6.68
N GLN A 28 0.69 19.71 -6.11
CA GLN A 28 1.54 18.70 -5.46
C GLN A 28 1.16 17.30 -5.91
N ILE A 29 2.14 16.40 -5.90
CA ILE A 29 1.93 14.95 -6.05
C ILE A 29 2.24 14.33 -4.69
N PRO A 30 1.31 13.59 -4.07
CA PRO A 30 1.60 12.88 -2.83
C PRO A 30 2.75 11.90 -3.03
N LEU A 31 3.71 11.92 -2.11
CA LEU A 31 4.88 11.06 -2.14
C LEU A 31 4.72 9.93 -1.12
N ILE A 32 4.50 8.71 -1.61
CA ILE A 32 4.49 7.51 -0.78
C ILE A 32 5.88 6.85 -0.89
N VAL A 33 6.57 6.75 0.22
CA VAL A 33 7.90 6.13 0.26
C VAL A 33 7.78 4.65 0.56
N THR A 34 8.44 3.83 -0.26
CA THR A 34 8.55 2.38 0.01
C THR A 34 9.65 2.14 1.04
N GLY A 35 9.30 1.51 2.14
CA GLY A 35 10.21 1.19 3.23
C GLY A 35 11.22 0.09 2.86
N GLY A 36 12.36 0.09 3.55
CA GLY A 36 13.41 -0.91 3.37
C GLY A 36 14.53 -0.52 2.39
N SER A 37 14.46 0.66 1.78
CA SER A 37 15.49 1.18 0.85
C SER A 37 16.62 1.97 1.55
N GLY A 38 16.85 1.73 2.84
CA GLY A 38 17.91 2.38 3.63
C GLY A 38 17.48 3.64 4.38
N GLN A 39 16.27 4.16 4.16
CA GLN A 39 15.77 5.31 4.92
C GLN A 39 15.30 4.89 6.32
N SER A 40 15.56 5.75 7.32
CA SER A 40 15.00 5.57 8.65
C SER A 40 13.50 5.91 8.69
N LYS A 41 12.77 5.35 9.65
CA LYS A 41 11.36 5.70 9.88
C LYS A 41 11.17 7.20 10.14
N GLN A 42 12.14 7.84 10.82
CA GLN A 42 12.13 9.29 11.03
C GLN A 42 12.22 10.04 9.70
N TRP A 43 13.13 9.66 8.81
CA TRP A 43 13.23 10.27 7.49
C TRP A 43 11.94 10.12 6.68
N ILE A 44 11.32 8.93 6.72
CA ILE A 44 10.02 8.69 6.06
C ILE A 44 8.93 9.59 6.67
N ALA A 45 8.91 9.73 8.00
CA ALA A 45 7.97 10.61 8.68
C ALA A 45 8.18 12.10 8.33
N ASP A 46 9.41 12.53 8.09
CA ASP A 46 9.71 13.93 7.81
C ASP A 46 9.45 14.33 6.35
N TYR A 47 9.62 13.40 5.39
CA TYR A 47 9.71 13.72 3.96
C TYR A 47 8.67 13.03 3.08
N SER A 48 7.72 12.24 3.62
CA SER A 48 6.71 11.56 2.82
C SER A 48 5.28 11.89 3.26
N ASP A 49 4.34 11.75 2.34
CA ASP A 49 2.92 11.87 2.60
C ASP A 49 2.30 10.52 3.03
N GLY A 50 3.07 9.44 3.01
CA GLY A 50 2.68 8.11 3.45
C GLY A 50 3.80 7.09 3.33
N TRP A 51 3.59 5.91 3.88
CA TRP A 51 4.58 4.85 3.91
C TRP A 51 4.01 3.53 3.37
N LEU A 52 4.68 2.93 2.40
CA LEU A 52 4.44 1.57 1.96
C LEU A 52 5.54 0.67 2.52
N SER A 53 5.18 -0.31 3.34
CA SER A 53 6.12 -1.33 3.79
C SER A 53 5.75 -2.69 3.21
N TYR A 54 6.76 -3.53 2.95
CA TYR A 54 6.51 -4.92 2.62
C TYR A 54 5.81 -5.62 3.78
N PRO A 55 4.95 -6.62 3.48
CA PRO A 55 4.23 -7.36 4.49
C PRO A 55 5.21 -8.13 5.40
N GLU A 56 4.75 -8.39 6.60
CA GLU A 56 5.32 -9.42 7.46
C GLU A 56 4.78 -10.80 7.00
N ALA A 57 5.10 -11.89 7.70
CA ALA A 57 4.60 -13.22 7.33
C ALA A 57 3.07 -13.28 7.30
N THR A 58 2.46 -13.36 6.11
CA THR A 58 1.00 -13.27 5.90
C THR A 58 0.26 -14.58 6.12
N SER A 59 0.99 -15.69 6.22
CA SER A 59 0.43 -17.01 6.51
C SER A 59 0.01 -17.20 7.98
N HIS A 60 0.44 -16.33 8.88
CA HIS A 60 0.19 -16.43 10.33
C HIS A 60 -0.23 -15.09 10.94
N PRO A 61 -1.14 -15.09 11.95
CA PRO A 61 -1.61 -13.87 12.61
C PRO A 61 -0.48 -13.04 13.27
N GLU A 62 0.61 -13.68 13.70
CA GLU A 62 1.76 -12.96 14.29
C GLU A 62 2.40 -11.97 13.32
N GLY A 63 2.25 -12.18 12.02
CA GLY A 63 2.69 -11.21 11.02
C GLY A 63 1.95 -9.89 11.11
N ALA A 64 0.63 -9.94 11.30
CA ALA A 64 -0.18 -8.73 11.48
C ALA A 64 0.17 -8.00 12.80
N LEU A 65 0.48 -8.72 13.87
CA LEU A 65 0.93 -8.11 15.13
C LEU A 65 2.25 -7.35 14.96
N ARG A 66 3.24 -7.97 14.30
CA ARG A 66 4.51 -7.29 13.99
C ARG A 66 4.32 -6.08 13.08
N LEU A 67 3.40 -6.18 12.12
CA LEU A 67 3.04 -5.06 11.25
C LEU A 67 2.40 -3.92 12.05
N ALA A 68 1.51 -4.23 12.99
CA ALA A 68 0.89 -3.25 13.88
C ALA A 68 1.94 -2.48 14.71
N GLU A 69 2.90 -3.18 15.32
CA GLU A 69 4.01 -2.57 16.06
C GLU A 69 4.86 -1.66 15.17
N LYS A 70 5.13 -2.12 13.95
CA LYS A 70 5.90 -1.38 12.94
C LYS A 70 5.19 -0.09 12.55
N ILE A 71 3.88 -0.15 12.29
CA ILE A 71 3.04 1.00 11.95
C ILE A 71 2.94 1.96 13.15
N ALA A 72 2.66 1.46 14.35
CA ALA A 72 2.55 2.28 15.54
C ALA A 72 3.84 3.05 15.83
N SER A 73 5.01 2.40 15.70
CA SER A 73 6.30 3.06 15.89
C SER A 73 6.60 4.15 14.86
N TRP A 74 6.07 4.06 13.64
CA TRP A 74 6.18 5.11 12.64
C TRP A 74 5.18 6.24 12.89
N ARG A 75 3.92 5.92 13.22
CA ARG A 75 2.90 6.92 13.54
C ARG A 75 3.26 7.79 14.74
N ALA A 76 3.98 7.23 15.72
CA ALA A 76 4.46 7.99 16.87
C ALA A 76 5.48 9.11 16.52
N LEU A 77 6.02 9.10 15.29
CA LEU A 77 6.93 10.13 14.77
C LEU A 77 6.18 11.25 14.01
N ILE A 78 4.87 11.09 13.79
CA ILE A 78 4.02 12.00 13.02
C ILE A 78 3.14 12.77 14.00
N PRO A 79 2.95 14.10 13.83
CA PRO A 79 2.01 14.86 14.65
C PRO A 79 0.59 14.24 14.63
N GLU A 80 -0.08 14.19 15.78
CA GLU A 80 -1.38 13.53 15.96
C GLU A 80 -2.46 14.03 14.98
N HIS A 81 -2.40 15.30 14.59
CA HIS A 81 -3.35 15.92 13.67
C HIS A 81 -3.02 15.70 12.18
N ASP A 82 -1.87 15.07 11.88
CA ASP A 82 -1.39 14.85 10.51
C ASP A 82 -1.61 13.38 10.11
N PHE A 83 -2.65 13.14 9.31
CA PHE A 83 -2.92 11.80 8.82
C PHE A 83 -2.06 11.46 7.61
N ARG A 84 -1.24 10.40 7.73
CA ARG A 84 -0.48 9.82 6.62
C ARG A 84 -0.80 8.34 6.48
N PRO A 85 -1.25 7.87 5.30
CA PRO A 85 -1.65 6.49 5.11
C PRO A 85 -0.44 5.55 5.19
N HIS A 86 -0.66 4.38 5.79
CA HIS A 86 0.21 3.24 5.66
C HIS A 86 -0.33 2.29 4.60
N MET A 87 0.54 1.80 3.73
CA MET A 87 0.21 0.86 2.67
C MET A 87 1.05 -0.41 2.81
N THR A 88 0.50 -1.52 2.32
CA THR A 88 1.24 -2.78 2.17
C THR A 88 0.79 -3.52 0.91
N ASN A 89 1.48 -4.59 0.55
CA ASN A 89 1.14 -5.38 -0.63
C ASN A 89 1.29 -6.87 -0.34
N GLU A 90 0.61 -7.71 -1.13
CA GLU A 90 0.84 -9.15 -1.17
C GLU A 90 0.63 -9.67 -2.58
N TRP A 91 1.36 -10.70 -2.95
CA TRP A 91 1.08 -11.50 -4.14
C TRP A 91 0.29 -12.73 -3.75
N ILE A 92 -0.90 -12.86 -4.31
CA ILE A 92 -1.80 -13.98 -3.99
C ILE A 92 -1.96 -14.93 -5.16
N ASP A 93 -2.20 -16.18 -4.80
CA ASP A 93 -2.74 -17.22 -5.64
C ASP A 93 -4.07 -17.66 -5.01
N LEU A 94 -5.16 -17.03 -5.49
CA LEU A 94 -6.50 -17.28 -4.97
C LEU A 94 -7.06 -18.58 -5.60
N VAL A 95 -7.37 -19.55 -4.77
CA VAL A 95 -7.91 -20.84 -5.23
C VAL A 95 -9.43 -20.90 -5.13
N ASP A 96 -10.05 -21.87 -5.84
CA ASP A 96 -11.52 -22.03 -5.90
C ASP A 96 -12.15 -22.45 -4.57
N ASP A 97 -11.41 -23.21 -3.73
CA ASP A 97 -11.87 -23.59 -2.39
C ASP A 97 -11.85 -22.36 -1.48
N PRO A 98 -13.03 -21.83 -1.06
CA PRO A 98 -13.10 -20.63 -0.25
C PRO A 98 -12.40 -20.74 1.10
N ASP A 99 -12.29 -21.95 1.65
CA ASP A 99 -11.74 -22.23 2.97
C ASP A 99 -10.28 -22.74 2.91
N PHE A 100 -9.65 -22.73 1.73
CA PHE A 100 -8.27 -23.14 1.59
C PHE A 100 -7.37 -22.30 2.51
N PRO A 101 -6.55 -22.95 3.37
CA PRO A 101 -5.77 -22.24 4.37
C PRO A 101 -4.67 -21.36 3.76
N ARG A 102 -4.31 -20.31 4.46
CA ARG A 102 -3.20 -19.42 4.09
C ARG A 102 -1.88 -20.21 4.07
N THR A 103 -1.36 -20.47 2.87
CA THR A 103 -0.18 -21.31 2.63
C THR A 103 0.90 -20.50 1.91
N PRO A 104 2.10 -20.33 2.51
CA PRO A 104 3.16 -19.59 1.86
C PRO A 104 3.75 -20.40 0.70
N LEU A 105 3.90 -19.77 -0.46
CA LEU A 105 4.59 -20.32 -1.63
C LEU A 105 5.85 -19.52 -1.92
N ARG A 106 6.77 -20.11 -2.69
CA ARG A 106 7.99 -19.44 -3.16
C ARG A 106 8.82 -18.80 -2.02
N GLY A 107 8.96 -19.52 -0.90
CA GLY A 107 9.66 -18.99 0.27
C GLY A 107 8.93 -17.87 1.01
N GLY A 108 7.61 -17.80 0.90
CA GLY A 108 6.79 -16.74 1.51
C GLY A 108 6.57 -15.52 0.62
N PHE A 109 7.04 -15.55 -0.63
CA PHE A 109 6.86 -14.45 -1.58
C PHE A 109 5.44 -14.37 -2.15
N THR A 110 4.69 -15.48 -2.15
CA THR A 110 3.32 -15.56 -2.64
C THR A 110 2.48 -16.27 -1.59
N LEU A 111 1.30 -15.78 -1.32
CA LEU A 111 0.32 -16.41 -0.44
C LEU A 111 -0.74 -17.14 -1.29
N ARG A 112 -0.80 -18.48 -1.18
CA ARG A 112 -1.94 -19.27 -1.69
C ARG A 112 -3.00 -19.33 -0.62
N THR A 113 -4.25 -19.02 -0.97
CA THR A 113 -5.37 -19.01 -0.02
C THR A 113 -6.72 -19.07 -0.74
N GLY A 114 -7.76 -19.49 -0.03
CA GLY A 114 -9.14 -19.24 -0.42
C GLY A 114 -9.60 -17.83 -0.05
N ARG A 115 -10.78 -17.40 -0.54
CA ARG A 115 -11.29 -16.05 -0.28
C ARG A 115 -11.49 -15.74 1.21
N ASN A 116 -11.92 -16.74 2.01
CA ASN A 116 -12.11 -16.54 3.46
C ASN A 116 -10.78 -16.26 4.18
N GLY A 117 -9.69 -16.91 3.78
CA GLY A 117 -8.35 -16.63 4.28
C GLY A 117 -7.82 -15.26 3.82
N LEU A 118 -8.18 -14.81 2.62
CA LEU A 118 -7.85 -13.46 2.15
C LEU A 118 -8.63 -12.39 2.93
N ILE A 119 -9.93 -12.58 3.15
CA ILE A 119 -10.75 -11.67 3.96
C ILE A 119 -10.14 -11.53 5.35
N GLN A 120 -9.84 -12.64 6.01
CA GLN A 120 -9.21 -12.64 7.33
C GLN A 120 -7.88 -11.88 7.35
N LEU A 121 -7.02 -12.07 6.35
CA LEU A 121 -5.76 -11.33 6.24
C LEU A 121 -5.99 -9.81 6.13
N LEU A 122 -6.96 -9.39 5.32
CA LEU A 122 -7.27 -7.98 5.14
C LEU A 122 -7.88 -7.36 6.40
N GLU A 123 -8.70 -8.10 7.15
CA GLU A 123 -9.20 -7.68 8.47
C GLU A 123 -8.06 -7.52 9.50
N GLU A 124 -7.13 -8.48 9.54
CA GLU A 124 -5.93 -8.41 10.38
C GLU A 124 -5.08 -7.17 10.03
N TRP A 125 -4.92 -6.87 8.75
CA TRP A 125 -4.19 -5.69 8.29
C TRP A 125 -4.93 -4.38 8.61
N GLN A 126 -6.25 -4.35 8.46
CA GLN A 126 -7.07 -3.21 8.86
C GLN A 126 -6.91 -2.93 10.35
N ALA A 127 -6.99 -3.97 11.19
CA ALA A 127 -6.77 -3.87 12.62
C ALA A 127 -5.34 -3.42 12.98
N ALA A 128 -4.34 -3.82 12.19
CA ALA A 128 -2.96 -3.38 12.34
C ALA A 128 -2.72 -1.91 11.94
N GLY A 129 -3.70 -1.25 11.29
CA GLY A 129 -3.62 0.15 10.88
C GLY A 129 -3.19 0.37 9.43
N VAL A 130 -3.25 -0.65 8.57
CA VAL A 130 -3.09 -0.51 7.12
C VAL A 130 -4.30 0.23 6.55
N ASN A 131 -4.04 1.20 5.69
CA ASN A 131 -5.07 2.01 5.03
C ASN A 131 -5.27 1.64 3.56
N HIS A 132 -4.28 1.01 2.95
CA HIS A 132 -4.35 0.59 1.56
C HIS A 132 -3.56 -0.71 1.36
N ALA A 133 -4.20 -1.71 0.77
CA ALA A 133 -3.59 -2.99 0.41
C ALA A 133 -3.51 -3.12 -1.12
N ALA A 134 -2.32 -3.35 -1.65
CA ALA A 134 -2.11 -3.65 -3.05
C ALA A 134 -1.99 -5.18 -3.23
N ILE A 135 -2.96 -5.77 -3.93
CA ILE A 135 -3.00 -7.22 -4.16
C ILE A 135 -2.51 -7.53 -5.57
N GLY A 136 -1.41 -8.25 -5.67
CA GLY A 136 -0.85 -8.73 -6.93
C GLY A 136 -1.33 -10.14 -7.25
N ILE A 137 -1.94 -10.33 -8.43
CA ILE A 137 -2.49 -11.63 -8.87
C ILE A 137 -1.69 -12.29 -10.00
N GLN A 138 -0.51 -11.74 -10.32
CA GLN A 138 0.31 -12.22 -11.44
C GLN A 138 0.84 -13.66 -11.27
N TYR A 139 0.78 -14.21 -10.06
CA TYR A 139 1.19 -15.57 -9.77
C TYR A 139 0.00 -16.51 -9.52
N SER A 140 -1.23 -16.03 -9.72
CA SER A 140 -2.43 -16.85 -9.63
C SER A 140 -2.47 -17.90 -10.74
N GLU A 141 -2.85 -19.13 -10.41
CA GLU A 141 -3.06 -20.20 -11.38
C GLU A 141 -4.41 -20.06 -12.10
N ARG A 142 -5.37 -19.33 -11.50
CA ARG A 142 -6.67 -19.05 -12.08
C ARG A 142 -6.62 -17.89 -13.08
N PRO A 143 -7.55 -17.83 -14.05
CA PRO A 143 -7.68 -16.69 -14.95
C PRO A 143 -7.89 -15.38 -14.18
N ALA A 144 -7.14 -14.35 -14.53
CA ALA A 144 -7.14 -13.07 -13.80
C ALA A 144 -8.54 -12.43 -13.69
N LEU A 145 -9.38 -12.55 -14.75
CA LEU A 145 -10.74 -11.99 -14.73
C LEU A 145 -11.64 -12.69 -13.71
N GLU A 146 -11.52 -14.01 -13.55
CA GLU A 146 -12.30 -14.76 -12.55
C GLU A 146 -11.89 -14.37 -11.13
N VAL A 147 -10.57 -14.26 -10.88
CA VAL A 147 -10.05 -13.81 -9.59
C VAL A 147 -10.51 -12.40 -9.27
N LEU A 148 -10.43 -11.47 -10.23
CA LEU A 148 -10.87 -10.09 -10.03
C LEU A 148 -12.38 -9.99 -9.80
N GLN A 149 -13.18 -10.79 -10.49
CA GLN A 149 -14.62 -10.84 -10.29
C GLN A 149 -14.96 -11.37 -8.89
N GLU A 150 -14.38 -12.49 -8.47
CA GLU A 150 -14.58 -13.02 -7.12
C GLU A 150 -14.15 -12.04 -6.04
N MET A 151 -13.00 -11.38 -6.22
CA MET A 151 -12.57 -10.33 -5.29
C MET A 151 -13.57 -9.17 -5.21
N ALA A 152 -14.12 -8.73 -6.34
CA ALA A 152 -15.08 -7.63 -6.39
C ALA A 152 -16.43 -7.98 -5.73
N GLU A 153 -16.90 -9.20 -5.92
CA GLU A 153 -18.21 -9.66 -5.47
C GLU A 153 -18.21 -10.18 -4.03
N GLU A 154 -17.12 -10.86 -3.63
CA GLU A 154 -17.08 -11.62 -2.39
C GLU A 154 -16.09 -11.07 -1.34
N VAL A 155 -15.04 -10.33 -1.74
CA VAL A 155 -14.03 -9.82 -0.81
C VAL A 155 -14.22 -8.33 -0.55
N LEU A 156 -14.27 -7.49 -1.58
CA LEU A 156 -14.34 -6.03 -1.44
C LEU A 156 -15.57 -5.52 -0.68
N PRO A 157 -16.75 -6.16 -0.69
CA PRO A 157 -17.88 -5.74 0.13
C PRO A 157 -17.61 -5.72 1.65
N HIS A 158 -16.63 -6.48 2.13
CA HIS A 158 -16.19 -6.46 3.54
C HIS A 158 -15.37 -5.21 3.89
N PHE A 159 -14.83 -4.49 2.88
CA PHE A 159 -13.92 -3.36 3.05
C PHE A 159 -14.45 -2.11 2.34
N PRO A 160 -15.59 -1.54 2.75
CA PRO A 160 -16.13 -0.35 2.11
C PRO A 160 -15.15 0.81 2.24
N SER A 161 -14.97 1.57 1.15
CA SER A 161 -14.18 2.79 1.17
C SER A 161 -14.72 3.77 2.22
N HIS A 162 -13.84 4.49 2.91
CA HIS A 162 -14.25 5.49 3.89
C HIS A 162 -15.17 6.54 3.26
N GLN A 163 -16.42 6.59 3.69
CA GLN A 163 -17.40 7.57 3.22
C GLN A 163 -17.06 9.02 3.62
N GLY A 164 -16.04 9.23 4.46
CA GLY A 164 -15.59 10.56 4.92
C GLY A 164 -14.69 11.32 3.94
N MET A 165 -14.23 10.69 2.86
CA MET A 165 -13.53 11.35 1.75
C MET A 165 -14.45 11.61 0.57
N GLN A 166 -15.71 11.96 0.82
CA GLN A 166 -16.54 12.52 -0.24
C GLN A 166 -15.96 13.85 -0.70
N SER A 167 -15.55 13.81 -1.95
CA SER A 167 -15.39 14.95 -2.85
C SER A 167 -14.29 15.96 -2.54
N ARG A 168 -13.07 15.59 -2.82
CA ARG A 168 -12.21 16.47 -3.62
C ARG A 168 -11.84 15.82 -4.96
N LEU A 169 -12.61 14.85 -5.40
CA LEU A 169 -12.66 14.48 -6.81
C LEU A 169 -13.48 15.57 -7.49
N VAL A 170 -12.78 16.46 -8.14
CA VAL A 170 -13.35 17.46 -9.05
C VAL A 170 -14.20 16.70 -10.06
N ASP A 171 -15.46 17.09 -10.20
CA ASP A 171 -16.30 16.65 -11.31
C ASP A 171 -15.54 16.91 -12.63
N TRP A 172 -15.33 15.85 -13.39
CA TRP A 172 -14.71 15.89 -14.71
C TRP A 172 -15.76 16.21 -15.76
#